data_96b019bb9aa8ef710938d4e5faf063b2
#
_entry.id   96b019bb9aa8ef710938d4e5faf063b2
#
_cell.length_a   1.000
_cell.length_b   1.000
_cell.length_c   1.000
_cell.angle_alpha   90.00
_cell.angle_beta   90.00
_cell.angle_gamma   90.00
#
_symmetry.space_group_name_H-M   'P 1'
#
loop_
_entity.id
_entity.type
_entity.pdbx_description
1 polymer ?
#
loop_
_entity_poly.entity_id
_entity_poly.type
_entity_poly.pdbx_seq_one_letter_code
_entity_poly.pdbx_strand_id
1 'polypeptide(L)'
;MSLYYIDGNSLTLDMIGRITADKEARVALSEEASARCRATRAQIDRWMEKDAPVVYGVNTGLGNLKDVVVPPEKHIEWNKTLPYPHAAGMGEYLPPEVTLTSLLLRANVLARGYSGVRPELIERILSIYNAKVAPAVHSEGSTGLSDLGPLAQNVMTVAGLDEAKAYYRGNLLPSREALRLAGLAESFTLECKEVLAQMNGSTMTQAIAVLAFLRFEELASGIEARLSSGGELPEFYEGCREVIGFTKGVLNRENNISCDNPLLFELPKGGYEAVMGCNCSNTQVGYAMDMMNTVLAELANGLHEKTGGLAKSEARHLLNKIKTCAMQVSADSIPTKGGQEDHVEFSFTAARKFYYAVELTGKLLAL
;
A
#
# COMPACT_ATOMS: atom_id res chain seq x y z
N MET A 1 3.85 25.94 -3.39
CA MET A 1 4.34 24.72 -2.72
C MET A 1 3.38 24.41 -1.57
N SER A 2 2.55 23.39 -1.72
CA SER A 2 1.57 22.99 -0.70
C SER A 2 2.23 22.06 0.31
N LEU A 3 2.01 22.29 1.60
CA LEU A 3 2.47 21.41 2.68
C LEU A 3 1.28 20.71 3.31
N TYR A 4 1.33 19.39 3.36
CA TYR A 4 0.33 18.53 3.97
C TYR A 4 0.94 17.83 5.18
N TYR A 5 0.14 17.65 6.24
CA TYR A 5 0.55 16.91 7.42
C TYR A 5 -0.19 15.58 7.48
N ILE A 6 0.53 14.50 7.78
CA ILE A 6 -0.05 13.20 8.11
C ILE A 6 -0.03 12.98 9.61
N ASP A 7 -1.11 12.41 10.11
CA ASP A 7 -1.32 12.15 11.54
C ASP A 7 -1.74 10.69 11.84
N GLY A 8 -1.85 9.88 10.77
CA GLY A 8 -2.31 8.49 10.86
C GLY A 8 -3.82 8.31 10.88
N ASN A 9 -4.63 9.39 10.93
CA ASN A 9 -6.08 9.30 11.17
C ASN A 9 -6.94 10.06 10.15
N SER A 10 -6.35 11.02 9.41
CA SER A 10 -7.12 11.97 8.60
C SER A 10 -6.84 11.94 7.10
N LEU A 11 -6.07 10.96 6.62
CA LEU A 11 -5.68 10.87 5.21
C LEU A 11 -6.83 10.33 4.35
N THR A 12 -7.54 11.22 3.64
CA THR A 12 -8.66 10.86 2.75
C THR A 12 -8.20 10.60 1.31
N LEU A 13 -9.04 9.93 0.52
CA LEU A 13 -8.83 9.78 -0.93
C LEU A 13 -8.65 11.13 -1.62
N ASP A 14 -9.50 12.11 -1.31
CA ASP A 14 -9.42 13.46 -1.88
C ASP A 14 -8.09 14.16 -1.52
N MET A 15 -7.58 13.92 -0.31
CA MET A 15 -6.28 14.46 0.10
C MET A 15 -5.15 13.78 -0.65
N ILE A 16 -5.19 12.44 -0.80
CA ILE A 16 -4.21 11.71 -1.61
C ILE A 16 -4.24 12.19 -3.06
N GLY A 17 -5.43 12.34 -3.66
CA GLY A 17 -5.59 12.85 -5.01
C GLY A 17 -4.93 14.23 -5.19
N ARG A 18 -5.15 15.16 -4.26
CA ARG A 18 -4.50 16.48 -4.29
C ARG A 18 -2.98 16.40 -4.12
N ILE A 19 -2.48 15.58 -3.21
CA ILE A 19 -1.05 15.40 -2.96
C ILE A 19 -0.35 14.79 -4.18
N THR A 20 -0.98 13.81 -4.85
CA THR A 20 -0.40 13.12 -6.00
C THR A 20 -0.46 13.96 -7.29
N ALA A 21 -1.49 14.79 -7.45
CA ALA A 21 -1.65 15.69 -8.59
C ALA A 21 -0.71 16.90 -8.54
N ASP A 22 -0.37 17.40 -7.34
CA ASP A 22 0.54 18.54 -7.14
C ASP A 22 2.00 18.05 -7.05
N LYS A 23 2.77 18.24 -8.13
CA LYS A 23 4.20 17.85 -8.18
C LYS A 23 5.06 18.56 -7.13
N GLU A 24 4.65 19.74 -6.68
CA GLU A 24 5.34 20.56 -5.67
C GLU A 24 4.82 20.30 -4.24
N ALA A 25 3.84 19.42 -4.08
CA ALA A 25 3.33 19.05 -2.77
C ALA A 25 4.43 18.43 -1.91
N ARG A 26 4.45 18.83 -0.65
CA ARG A 26 5.30 18.25 0.39
C ARG A 26 4.43 17.66 1.48
N VAL A 27 4.91 16.57 2.06
CA VAL A 27 4.23 15.90 3.17
C VAL A 27 5.16 15.85 4.37
N ALA A 28 4.64 16.14 5.54
CA ALA A 28 5.37 16.11 6.81
C ALA A 28 4.58 15.33 7.87
N LEU A 29 5.29 14.81 8.86
CA LEU A 29 4.69 14.19 10.04
C LEU A 29 4.16 15.30 10.97
N SER A 30 2.94 15.15 11.50
CA SER A 30 2.43 16.08 12.50
C SER A 30 3.16 15.92 13.83
N GLU A 31 3.21 16.98 14.63
CA GLU A 31 3.92 16.95 15.91
C GLU A 31 3.24 16.01 16.91
N GLU A 32 1.90 15.97 16.90
CA GLU A 32 1.12 15.06 17.75
C GLU A 32 1.40 13.58 17.38
N ALA A 33 1.49 13.26 16.10
CA ALA A 33 1.84 11.92 15.64
C ALA A 33 3.28 11.57 16.04
N SER A 34 4.22 12.50 15.87
CA SER A 34 5.61 12.34 16.31
C SER A 34 5.70 12.07 17.81
N ALA A 35 4.93 12.78 18.63
CA ALA A 35 4.89 12.55 20.07
C ALA A 35 4.35 11.15 20.45
N ARG A 36 3.27 10.69 19.77
CA ARG A 36 2.75 9.32 19.95
C ARG A 36 3.78 8.26 19.58
N CYS A 37 4.48 8.44 18.46
CA CYS A 37 5.54 7.50 18.05
C CYS A 37 6.68 7.46 19.08
N ARG A 38 7.12 8.60 19.61
CA ARG A 38 8.14 8.63 20.68
C ARG A 38 7.70 7.87 21.93
N ALA A 39 6.44 7.98 22.33
CA ALA A 39 5.92 7.31 23.51
C ALA A 39 5.97 5.77 23.38
N THR A 40 5.50 5.23 22.24
CA THR A 40 5.55 3.78 21.99
C THR A 40 6.97 3.30 21.70
N ARG A 41 7.80 4.11 21.04
CA ARG A 41 9.22 3.80 20.85
C ARG A 41 9.97 3.64 22.17
N ALA A 42 9.75 4.50 23.14
CA ALA A 42 10.34 4.38 24.45
C ALA A 42 10.01 3.04 25.15
N GLN A 43 8.87 2.41 24.82
CA GLN A 43 8.55 1.08 25.31
C GLN A 43 9.36 -0.01 24.57
N ILE A 44 9.55 0.11 23.26
CA ILE A 44 10.43 -0.79 22.50
C ILE A 44 11.85 -0.75 23.10
N ASP A 45 12.38 0.44 23.36
CA ASP A 45 13.72 0.61 23.90
C ASP A 45 13.86 -0.09 25.27
N ARG A 46 12.85 -0.01 26.15
CA ARG A 46 12.82 -0.76 27.42
C ARG A 46 12.81 -2.28 27.21
N TRP A 47 12.09 -2.78 26.18
CA TRP A 47 12.07 -4.21 25.86
C TRP A 47 13.36 -4.69 25.19
N MET A 48 14.27 -3.77 24.88
CA MET A 48 15.62 -4.06 24.40
C MET A 48 16.68 -4.01 25.50
N GLU A 49 16.31 -3.66 26.73
CA GLU A 49 17.22 -3.69 27.86
C GLU A 49 17.54 -5.14 28.29
N LYS A 50 18.64 -5.29 29.05
CA LYS A 50 19.00 -6.58 29.61
C LYS A 50 17.90 -7.07 30.57
N ASP A 51 17.60 -8.36 30.49
CA ASP A 51 16.57 -9.02 31.31
C ASP A 51 15.12 -8.56 31.02
N ALA A 52 14.88 -7.89 29.91
CA ALA A 52 13.54 -7.53 29.45
C ALA A 52 12.70 -8.79 29.09
N PRO A 53 11.37 -8.70 29.19
CA PRO A 53 10.50 -9.82 28.78
C PRO A 53 10.66 -10.13 27.28
N VAL A 54 10.45 -11.41 26.94
CA VAL A 54 10.45 -11.85 25.55
C VAL A 54 9.16 -11.36 24.87
N VAL A 55 9.29 -10.54 23.84
CA VAL A 55 8.18 -9.96 23.10
C VAL A 55 8.32 -10.29 21.62
N TYR A 56 7.36 -11.03 21.07
CA TYR A 56 7.36 -11.40 19.66
C TYR A 56 7.50 -10.18 18.74
N GLY A 57 8.36 -10.33 17.73
CA GLY A 57 8.58 -9.29 16.73
C GLY A 57 9.31 -8.04 17.22
N VAL A 58 9.69 -8.03 18.50
CA VAL A 58 10.55 -7.02 19.14
C VAL A 58 11.93 -7.62 19.37
N ASN A 59 12.06 -8.53 20.33
CA ASN A 59 13.33 -9.18 20.66
C ASN A 59 13.35 -10.68 20.34
N THR A 60 12.52 -11.13 19.40
CA THR A 60 12.52 -12.47 18.83
C THR A 60 12.71 -12.46 17.33
N GLY A 61 13.00 -13.62 16.74
CA GLY A 61 12.81 -13.86 15.33
C GLY A 61 11.33 -13.85 14.92
N LEU A 62 11.06 -14.09 13.63
CA LEU A 62 9.72 -14.00 13.04
C LEU A 62 9.25 -15.35 12.49
N GLY A 63 7.94 -15.55 12.41
CA GLY A 63 7.33 -16.76 11.86
C GLY A 63 7.85 -18.01 12.59
N ASN A 64 8.49 -18.92 11.87
CA ASN A 64 9.07 -20.14 12.45
C ASN A 64 10.18 -19.89 13.48
N LEU A 65 10.75 -18.67 13.52
CA LEU A 65 11.77 -18.28 14.48
C LEU A 65 11.20 -17.49 15.68
N LYS A 66 9.90 -17.54 15.89
CA LYS A 66 9.17 -16.77 16.92
C LYS A 66 9.69 -17.01 18.36
N ASP A 67 10.23 -18.20 18.63
CA ASP A 67 10.75 -18.60 19.93
C ASP A 67 12.27 -18.37 20.06
N VAL A 68 12.93 -17.85 19.01
CA VAL A 68 14.36 -17.54 19.01
C VAL A 68 14.57 -16.10 19.45
N VAL A 69 15.16 -15.92 20.63
CA VAL A 69 15.49 -14.57 21.14
C VAL A 69 16.66 -13.99 20.33
N VAL A 70 16.49 -12.77 19.87
CA VAL A 70 17.53 -11.98 19.21
C VAL A 70 18.11 -11.01 20.24
N PRO A 71 19.37 -11.18 20.67
CA PRO A 71 19.93 -10.31 21.68
C PRO A 71 20.16 -8.87 21.17
N PRO A 72 20.11 -7.87 22.04
CA PRO A 72 20.14 -6.44 21.67
C PRO A 72 21.28 -6.06 20.72
N GLU A 73 22.48 -6.60 20.94
CA GLU A 73 23.67 -6.31 20.13
C GLU A 73 23.61 -6.86 18.69
N LYS A 74 22.67 -7.78 18.40
CA LYS A 74 22.46 -8.34 17.05
C LYS A 74 21.36 -7.64 16.27
N HIS A 75 20.57 -6.78 16.87
CA HIS A 75 19.39 -6.21 16.22
C HIS A 75 19.70 -5.35 15.00
N ILE A 76 20.80 -4.60 14.99
CA ILE A 76 21.20 -3.79 13.83
C ILE A 76 21.49 -4.71 12.62
N GLU A 77 22.26 -5.76 12.83
CA GLU A 77 22.57 -6.70 11.76
C GLU A 77 21.34 -7.52 11.35
N TRP A 78 20.51 -7.92 12.31
CA TRP A 78 19.23 -8.59 12.03
C TRP A 78 18.33 -7.75 11.13
N ASN A 79 18.10 -6.47 11.49
CA ASN A 79 17.28 -5.57 10.69
C ASN A 79 17.89 -5.28 9.31
N LYS A 80 19.22 -5.26 9.18
CA LYS A 80 19.90 -5.08 7.90
C LYS A 80 19.69 -6.27 6.96
N THR A 81 19.67 -7.49 7.50
CA THR A 81 19.58 -8.73 6.70
C THR A 81 18.15 -9.20 6.44
N LEU A 82 17.21 -8.85 7.30
CA LEU A 82 15.82 -9.31 7.26
C LEU A 82 15.07 -8.99 5.93
N PRO A 83 15.27 -7.86 5.25
CA PRO A 83 14.57 -7.59 4.00
C PRO A 83 14.95 -8.52 2.85
N TYR A 84 16.21 -8.99 2.78
CA TYR A 84 16.72 -9.73 1.62
C TYR A 84 15.92 -11.01 1.29
N PRO A 85 15.65 -11.94 2.22
CA PRO A 85 14.90 -13.14 1.89
C PRO A 85 13.42 -12.86 1.55
N HIS A 86 12.92 -11.67 1.90
CA HIS A 86 11.54 -11.29 1.65
C HIS A 86 11.37 -10.44 0.37
N ALA A 87 12.43 -9.75 -0.08
CA ALA A 87 12.38 -8.85 -1.24
C ALA A 87 12.29 -9.62 -2.58
N ALA A 88 11.40 -10.60 -2.64
CA ALA A 88 11.14 -11.40 -3.82
C ALA A 88 10.00 -10.79 -4.65
N GLY A 89 10.07 -10.99 -5.96
CA GLY A 89 9.02 -10.56 -6.89
C GLY A 89 9.39 -10.89 -8.32
N MET A 90 8.39 -10.86 -9.19
CA MET A 90 8.52 -11.13 -10.63
C MET A 90 7.71 -10.11 -11.44
N GLY A 91 7.82 -10.23 -12.75
CA GLY A 91 7.15 -9.33 -13.69
C GLY A 91 7.82 -7.98 -13.82
N GLU A 92 7.15 -7.07 -14.50
CA GLU A 92 7.59 -5.69 -14.65
C GLU A 92 7.57 -4.95 -13.31
N TYR A 93 8.26 -3.82 -13.24
CA TYR A 93 8.15 -2.95 -12.09
C TYR A 93 6.81 -2.22 -12.06
N LEU A 94 6.25 -2.04 -10.87
CA LEU A 94 5.09 -1.18 -10.66
C LEU A 94 5.39 0.26 -11.09
N PRO A 95 4.38 1.00 -11.55
CA PRO A 95 4.54 2.42 -11.85
C PRO A 95 5.10 3.20 -10.65
N PRO A 96 6.03 4.15 -10.87
CA PRO A 96 6.64 4.94 -9.78
C PRO A 96 5.64 5.62 -8.84
N GLU A 97 4.51 6.09 -9.36
CA GLU A 97 3.45 6.69 -8.55
C GLU A 97 2.82 5.71 -7.56
N VAL A 98 2.75 4.42 -7.89
CA VAL A 98 2.24 3.38 -7.00
C VAL A 98 3.17 3.20 -5.80
N THR A 99 4.47 3.06 -6.06
CA THR A 99 5.46 2.84 -4.99
C THR A 99 5.65 4.07 -4.12
N LEU A 100 5.58 5.28 -4.68
CA LEU A 100 5.53 6.52 -3.92
C LEU A 100 4.27 6.60 -3.04
N THR A 101 3.11 6.29 -3.59
CA THR A 101 1.87 6.28 -2.80
C THR A 101 1.93 5.23 -1.69
N SER A 102 2.54 4.08 -1.93
CA SER A 102 2.78 3.07 -0.89
C SER A 102 3.67 3.60 0.24
N LEU A 103 4.72 4.39 -0.07
CA LEU A 103 5.54 5.05 0.96
C LEU A 103 4.71 6.06 1.79
N LEU A 104 3.88 6.87 1.13
CA LEU A 104 2.99 7.81 1.82
C LEU A 104 2.03 7.10 2.77
N LEU A 105 1.36 6.05 2.28
CA LEU A 105 0.44 5.25 3.09
C LEU A 105 1.14 4.53 4.24
N ARG A 106 2.36 3.99 4.01
CA ARG A 106 3.14 3.36 5.08
C ARG A 106 3.55 4.38 6.13
N ALA A 107 3.99 5.57 5.73
CA ALA A 107 4.27 6.66 6.67
C ALA A 107 3.04 7.01 7.51
N ASN A 108 1.83 7.06 6.88
CA ASN A 108 0.60 7.35 7.61
C ASN A 108 0.20 6.23 8.59
N VAL A 109 0.36 4.94 8.21
CA VAL A 109 0.18 3.81 9.13
C VAL A 109 1.09 3.94 10.36
N LEU A 110 2.37 4.23 10.15
CA LEU A 110 3.34 4.37 11.25
C LEU A 110 3.06 5.61 12.11
N ALA A 111 2.56 6.70 11.51
CA ALA A 111 2.18 7.94 12.22
C ALA A 111 1.06 7.75 13.25
N ARG A 112 0.31 6.63 13.19
CA ARG A 112 -0.67 6.28 14.22
C ARG A 112 -0.03 6.04 15.60
N GLY A 113 1.27 5.68 15.61
CA GLY A 113 2.03 5.50 16.84
C GLY A 113 1.88 4.14 17.52
N TYR A 114 1.27 3.13 16.88
CA TYR A 114 1.13 1.79 17.46
C TYR A 114 2.26 0.84 17.09
N SER A 115 3.12 1.20 16.16
CA SER A 115 4.17 0.30 15.64
C SER A 115 5.47 0.32 16.42
N GLY A 116 5.66 1.27 17.34
CA GLY A 116 6.88 1.38 18.15
C GLY A 116 8.13 1.77 17.36
N VAL A 117 7.98 2.48 16.26
CA VAL A 117 9.08 2.98 15.44
C VAL A 117 9.47 4.40 15.85
N ARG A 118 10.71 4.78 15.55
CA ARG A 118 11.18 6.15 15.72
C ARG A 118 10.47 7.10 14.74
N PRO A 119 10.15 8.35 15.15
CA PRO A 119 9.69 9.39 14.22
C PRO A 119 10.64 9.62 13.03
N GLU A 120 11.95 9.50 13.25
CA GLU A 120 13.01 9.67 12.26
C GLU A 120 12.89 8.67 11.09
N LEU A 121 12.34 7.48 11.33
CA LEU A 121 12.02 6.54 10.26
C LEU A 121 10.89 7.09 9.37
N ILE A 122 9.83 7.64 9.97
CA ILE A 122 8.70 8.21 9.22
C ILE A 122 9.19 9.42 8.42
N GLU A 123 9.99 10.27 9.01
CA GLU A 123 10.61 11.42 8.34
C GLU A 123 11.52 10.98 7.19
N ARG A 124 12.27 9.88 7.37
CA ARG A 124 13.08 9.28 6.30
C ARG A 124 12.22 8.82 5.13
N ILE A 125 11.12 8.11 5.39
CA ILE A 125 10.18 7.66 4.35
C ILE A 125 9.60 8.88 3.62
N LEU A 126 9.15 9.89 4.36
CA LEU A 126 8.60 11.12 3.78
C LEU A 126 9.64 11.93 3.01
N SER A 127 10.90 11.94 3.43
CA SER A 127 11.97 12.61 2.67
C SER A 127 12.18 11.98 1.29
N ILE A 128 12.14 10.65 1.21
CA ILE A 128 12.23 9.87 -0.03
C ILE A 128 11.02 10.14 -0.91
N TYR A 129 9.80 10.10 -0.33
CA TYR A 129 8.57 10.45 -1.01
C TYR A 129 8.62 11.87 -1.60
N ASN A 130 9.00 12.85 -0.79
CA ASN A 130 9.08 14.26 -1.18
C ASN A 130 10.14 14.52 -2.26
N ALA A 131 11.23 13.76 -2.24
CA ALA A 131 12.28 13.83 -3.26
C ALA A 131 11.90 13.08 -4.54
N LYS A 132 10.74 12.38 -4.56
CA LYS A 132 10.26 11.58 -5.68
C LYS A 132 11.24 10.47 -6.10
N VAL A 133 11.95 9.90 -5.13
CA VAL A 133 12.73 8.66 -5.32
C VAL A 133 11.78 7.49 -5.15
N ALA A 134 11.37 6.86 -6.24
CA ALA A 134 10.38 5.80 -6.23
C ALA A 134 11.07 4.43 -6.20
N PRO A 135 10.90 3.60 -5.14
CA PRO A 135 11.44 2.24 -5.13
C PRO A 135 10.99 1.44 -6.35
N ALA A 136 11.90 0.69 -6.95
CA ALA A 136 11.57 -0.23 -8.03
C ALA A 136 11.06 -1.55 -7.42
N VAL A 137 9.76 -1.76 -7.50
CA VAL A 137 9.06 -2.91 -6.90
C VAL A 137 8.41 -3.73 -7.98
N HIS A 138 8.64 -5.04 -7.98
CA HIS A 138 8.02 -5.95 -8.94
C HIS A 138 6.49 -6.02 -8.77
N SER A 139 5.81 -6.12 -9.90
CA SER A 139 4.34 -6.16 -9.97
C SER A 139 3.71 -7.47 -9.51
N GLU A 140 4.50 -8.52 -9.26
CA GLU A 140 4.06 -9.82 -8.78
C GLU A 140 4.93 -10.25 -7.60
N GLY A 141 4.31 -10.77 -6.54
CA GLY A 141 5.05 -11.19 -5.33
C GLY A 141 4.29 -10.99 -4.03
N SER A 142 2.98 -10.68 -4.09
CA SER A 142 2.12 -10.63 -2.91
C SER A 142 0.87 -11.48 -3.12
N THR A 143 0.46 -12.18 -2.06
CA THR A 143 -0.81 -12.88 -1.97
C THR A 143 -1.88 -12.04 -1.27
N GLY A 144 -1.52 -10.88 -0.72
CA GLY A 144 -2.42 -9.94 -0.07
C GLY A 144 -2.40 -10.02 1.46
N LEU A 145 -2.19 -11.18 2.06
CA LEU A 145 -1.98 -11.28 3.50
C LEU A 145 -0.57 -10.76 3.85
N SER A 146 -0.47 -9.47 4.06
CA SER A 146 0.74 -8.68 4.06
C SER A 146 1.47 -8.67 2.70
N ASP A 147 1.79 -7.49 2.22
CA ASP A 147 2.60 -7.30 1.00
C ASP A 147 4.11 -7.47 1.30
N LEU A 148 4.50 -8.57 1.97
CA LEU A 148 5.87 -8.75 2.46
C LEU A 148 6.93 -8.53 1.39
N GLY A 149 6.78 -9.18 0.22
CA GLY A 149 7.73 -9.04 -0.90
C GLY A 149 7.83 -7.61 -1.43
N PRO A 150 6.73 -7.00 -1.89
CA PRO A 150 6.71 -5.62 -2.35
C PRO A 150 7.20 -4.61 -1.31
N LEU A 151 6.80 -4.75 -0.05
CA LEU A 151 7.20 -3.83 1.01
C LEU A 151 8.65 -4.04 1.44
N ALA A 152 9.19 -5.26 1.38
CA ALA A 152 10.62 -5.50 1.60
C ALA A 152 11.48 -4.76 0.56
N GLN A 153 11.05 -4.72 -0.71
CA GLN A 153 11.72 -3.95 -1.76
C GLN A 153 11.69 -2.44 -1.46
N ASN A 154 10.57 -1.93 -0.90
CA ASN A 154 10.52 -0.55 -0.39
C ASN A 154 11.54 -0.32 0.73
N VAL A 155 11.58 -1.23 1.73
CA VAL A 155 12.51 -1.14 2.88
C VAL A 155 13.96 -1.10 2.41
N MET A 156 14.32 -1.94 1.43
CA MET A 156 15.68 -1.95 0.89
C MET A 156 16.08 -0.57 0.33
N THR A 157 15.16 0.13 -0.34
CA THR A 157 15.40 1.50 -0.81
C THR A 157 15.44 2.51 0.35
N VAL A 158 14.54 2.42 1.32
CA VAL A 158 14.50 3.32 2.50
C VAL A 158 15.79 3.24 3.30
N ALA A 159 16.29 2.03 3.52
CA ALA A 159 17.53 1.77 4.23
C ALA A 159 18.81 1.98 3.38
N GLY A 160 18.67 2.06 2.06
CA GLY A 160 19.80 2.12 1.13
C GLY A 160 20.63 0.85 1.14
N LEU A 161 19.96 -0.30 1.11
CA LEU A 161 20.63 -1.61 1.05
C LEU A 161 21.16 -1.89 -0.37
N ASP A 162 22.14 -2.80 -0.45
CA ASP A 162 22.67 -3.26 -1.73
C ASP A 162 21.58 -4.00 -2.52
N GLU A 163 21.70 -4.06 -3.83
CA GLU A 163 20.74 -4.63 -4.79
C GLU A 163 19.43 -3.86 -4.96
N ALA A 164 19.08 -2.95 -4.05
CA ALA A 164 17.90 -2.10 -4.20
C ALA A 164 18.03 -1.17 -5.40
N LYS A 165 16.94 -1.01 -6.15
CA LYS A 165 16.84 -0.05 -7.26
C LYS A 165 15.70 0.92 -7.00
N ALA A 166 15.82 2.11 -7.58
CA ALA A 166 14.78 3.13 -7.51
C ALA A 166 14.74 3.95 -8.81
N TYR A 167 13.55 4.44 -9.15
CA TYR A 167 13.40 5.44 -10.20
C TYR A 167 13.65 6.84 -9.65
N TYR A 168 14.48 7.59 -10.33
CA TYR A 168 14.69 9.01 -10.06
C TYR A 168 14.80 9.78 -11.37
N ARG A 169 13.95 10.80 -11.56
CA ARG A 169 13.86 11.61 -12.79
C ARG A 169 13.75 10.75 -14.07
N GLY A 170 12.94 9.68 -14.00
CA GLY A 170 12.69 8.78 -15.12
C GLY A 170 13.75 7.69 -15.35
N ASN A 171 14.85 7.70 -14.62
CA ASN A 171 15.93 6.71 -14.74
C ASN A 171 15.84 5.66 -13.62
N LEU A 172 16.01 4.38 -13.97
CA LEU A 172 16.18 3.29 -13.02
C LEU A 172 17.66 3.20 -12.60
N LEU A 173 17.92 3.41 -11.33
CA LEU A 173 19.27 3.50 -10.75
C LEU A 173 19.41 2.57 -9.54
N PRO A 174 20.65 2.21 -9.11
CA PRO A 174 20.86 1.72 -7.76
C PRO A 174 20.27 2.70 -6.74
N SER A 175 19.60 2.21 -5.70
CA SER A 175 18.84 3.09 -4.78
C SER A 175 19.73 4.12 -4.08
N ARG A 176 20.96 3.75 -3.67
CA ARG A 176 21.94 4.68 -3.08
C ARG A 176 22.29 5.84 -4.02
N GLU A 177 22.49 5.53 -5.29
CA GLU A 177 22.77 6.56 -6.29
C GLU A 177 21.57 7.50 -6.48
N ALA A 178 20.36 6.95 -6.58
CA ALA A 178 19.13 7.74 -6.67
C ALA A 178 18.96 8.67 -5.45
N LEU A 179 19.19 8.15 -4.24
CA LEU A 179 19.16 8.92 -3.00
C LEU A 179 20.20 10.04 -2.98
N ARG A 180 21.44 9.74 -3.34
CA ARG A 180 22.53 10.73 -3.42
C ARG A 180 22.21 11.84 -4.42
N LEU A 181 21.75 11.48 -5.62
CA LEU A 181 21.35 12.45 -6.65
C LEU A 181 20.16 13.32 -6.22
N ALA A 182 19.30 12.79 -5.34
CA ALA A 182 18.19 13.51 -4.75
C ALA A 182 18.59 14.38 -3.54
N GLY A 183 19.87 14.39 -3.15
CA GLY A 183 20.38 15.15 -2.00
C GLY A 183 20.05 14.53 -0.65
N LEU A 184 19.73 13.22 -0.63
CA LEU A 184 19.41 12.47 0.58
C LEU A 184 20.59 11.60 1.03
N ALA A 185 20.63 11.27 2.33
CA ALA A 185 21.58 10.28 2.83
C ALA A 185 21.42 8.95 2.10
N GLU A 186 22.53 8.34 1.66
CA GLU A 186 22.53 7.10 0.87
C GLU A 186 22.09 5.88 1.66
N SER A 187 22.17 5.92 2.99
CA SER A 187 21.74 4.86 3.90
C SER A 187 21.04 5.39 5.13
N PHE A 188 20.24 4.53 5.75
CA PHE A 188 19.56 4.79 7.03
C PHE A 188 19.60 3.52 7.87
N THR A 189 20.13 3.62 9.10
CA THR A 189 20.20 2.48 10.01
C THR A 189 18.84 2.21 10.61
N LEU A 190 18.29 1.04 10.31
CA LEU A 190 17.04 0.55 10.89
C LEU A 190 17.32 -0.12 12.24
N GLU A 191 16.50 0.21 13.22
CA GLU A 191 16.58 -0.33 14.56
C GLU A 191 15.48 -1.38 14.83
N CYS A 192 15.45 -1.91 16.04
CA CYS A 192 14.46 -2.90 16.48
C CYS A 192 13.04 -2.49 16.07
N LYS A 193 12.26 -3.46 15.58
CA LYS A 193 10.88 -3.32 15.08
C LYS A 193 10.75 -2.59 13.72
N GLU A 194 11.70 -1.77 13.30
CA GLU A 194 11.54 -0.84 12.18
C GLU A 194 11.47 -1.52 10.80
N VAL A 195 12.17 -2.62 10.59
CA VAL A 195 12.02 -3.40 9.34
C VAL A 195 10.65 -4.07 9.32
N LEU A 196 10.30 -4.78 10.39
CA LEU A 196 9.02 -5.47 10.46
C LEU A 196 7.84 -4.51 10.27
N ALA A 197 7.86 -3.36 10.95
CA ALA A 197 6.82 -2.34 10.85
C ALA A 197 6.67 -1.74 9.43
N GLN A 198 7.71 -1.78 8.62
CA GLN A 198 7.63 -1.35 7.22
C GLN A 198 7.16 -2.45 6.27
N MET A 199 7.48 -3.72 6.57
CA MET A 199 7.16 -4.85 5.69
C MET A 199 5.79 -5.47 5.98
N ASN A 200 5.39 -5.50 7.24
CA ASN A 200 4.19 -6.19 7.67
C ASN A 200 2.96 -5.30 7.50
N GLY A 201 2.19 -5.58 6.47
CA GLY A 201 0.99 -4.83 6.12
C GLY A 201 0.73 -4.82 4.62
N SER A 202 -0.31 -4.12 4.19
CA SER A 202 -0.84 -4.20 2.82
C SER A 202 -0.89 -2.83 2.12
N THR A 203 0.05 -1.94 2.45
CA THR A 203 0.06 -0.58 1.89
C THR A 203 0.46 -0.52 0.41
N MET A 204 1.05 -1.56 -0.16
CA MET A 204 1.27 -1.62 -1.60
C MET A 204 -0.05 -1.91 -2.34
N THR A 205 -0.79 -2.91 -1.88
CA THR A 205 -2.15 -3.22 -2.38
C THR A 205 -3.05 -1.98 -2.27
N GLN A 206 -3.04 -1.32 -1.10
CA GLN A 206 -3.82 -0.11 -0.87
C GLN A 206 -3.43 1.02 -1.83
N ALA A 207 -2.14 1.20 -2.13
CA ALA A 207 -1.67 2.22 -3.08
C ALA A 207 -2.19 1.97 -4.50
N ILE A 208 -2.14 0.72 -4.96
CA ILE A 208 -2.69 0.33 -6.26
C ILE A 208 -4.19 0.62 -6.31
N ALA A 209 -4.94 0.19 -5.29
CA ALA A 209 -6.38 0.36 -5.20
C ALA A 209 -6.80 1.84 -5.17
N VAL A 210 -6.13 2.65 -4.36
CA VAL A 210 -6.38 4.10 -4.23
C VAL A 210 -6.14 4.81 -5.55
N LEU A 211 -4.99 4.58 -6.19
CA LEU A 211 -4.68 5.25 -7.46
C LEU A 211 -5.62 4.81 -8.59
N ALA A 212 -5.96 3.52 -8.65
CA ALA A 212 -6.93 3.03 -9.61
C ALA A 212 -8.32 3.65 -9.38
N PHE A 213 -8.75 3.78 -8.12
CA PHE A 213 -10.04 4.39 -7.79
C PHE A 213 -10.06 5.88 -8.12
N LEU A 214 -9.02 6.64 -7.81
CA LEU A 214 -8.91 8.06 -8.20
C LEU A 214 -8.96 8.24 -9.73
N ARG A 215 -8.25 7.41 -10.48
CA ARG A 215 -8.32 7.42 -11.96
C ARG A 215 -9.73 7.05 -12.46
N PHE A 216 -10.41 6.12 -11.81
CA PHE A 216 -11.80 5.79 -12.13
C PHE A 216 -12.71 7.00 -11.88
N GLU A 217 -12.57 7.72 -10.75
CA GLU A 217 -13.33 8.93 -10.46
C GLU A 217 -13.11 10.02 -11.53
N GLU A 218 -11.90 10.15 -12.08
CA GLU A 218 -11.62 11.07 -13.20
C GLU A 218 -12.39 10.70 -14.48
N LEU A 219 -12.64 9.41 -14.73
CA LEU A 219 -13.38 8.91 -15.88
C LEU A 219 -14.91 8.96 -15.67
N ALA A 220 -15.39 9.03 -14.43
CA ALA A 220 -16.78 8.80 -14.07
C ALA A 220 -17.75 9.72 -14.82
N SER A 221 -17.47 11.03 -14.88
CA SER A 221 -18.34 11.99 -15.60
C SER A 221 -18.42 11.72 -17.10
N GLY A 222 -17.32 11.31 -17.73
CA GLY A 222 -17.30 10.90 -19.14
C GLY A 222 -18.07 9.62 -19.38
N ILE A 223 -17.98 8.65 -18.48
CA ILE A 223 -18.74 7.39 -18.53
C ILE A 223 -20.24 7.71 -18.42
N GLU A 224 -20.65 8.48 -17.43
CA GLU A 224 -22.05 8.90 -17.24
C GLU A 224 -22.61 9.62 -18.47
N ALA A 225 -21.88 10.60 -18.99
CA ALA A 225 -22.27 11.32 -20.19
C ALA A 225 -22.46 10.40 -21.41
N ARG A 226 -21.57 9.44 -21.60
CA ARG A 226 -21.65 8.47 -22.71
C ARG A 226 -22.81 7.49 -22.51
N LEU A 227 -23.03 6.99 -21.29
CA LEU A 227 -24.11 6.03 -20.99
C LEU A 227 -25.49 6.67 -21.12
N SER A 228 -25.69 7.88 -20.61
CA SER A 228 -26.96 8.60 -20.73
C SER A 228 -27.27 9.05 -22.16
N SER A 229 -26.24 9.32 -22.98
CA SER A 229 -26.40 9.86 -24.35
C SER A 229 -27.35 11.08 -24.38
N GLY A 230 -27.33 11.90 -23.33
CA GLY A 230 -28.18 13.10 -23.16
C GLY A 230 -29.59 12.84 -22.59
N GLY A 231 -29.88 11.60 -22.16
CA GLY A 231 -31.08 11.22 -21.42
C GLY A 231 -30.79 10.78 -19.99
N GLU A 232 -31.58 9.85 -19.48
CA GLU A 232 -31.36 9.25 -18.16
C GLU A 232 -30.26 8.20 -18.21
N LEU A 233 -29.59 7.98 -17.08
CA LEU A 233 -28.65 6.87 -16.90
C LEU A 233 -29.40 5.53 -16.91
N PRO A 234 -28.80 4.46 -17.45
CA PRO A 234 -29.39 3.12 -17.39
C PRO A 234 -29.66 2.68 -15.94
N GLU A 235 -30.73 1.92 -15.72
CA GLU A 235 -31.15 1.44 -14.40
C GLU A 235 -30.03 0.67 -13.66
N PHE A 236 -29.22 -0.12 -14.35
CA PHE A 236 -28.11 -0.86 -13.73
C PHE A 236 -27.06 0.06 -13.08
N TYR A 237 -26.98 1.32 -13.50
CA TYR A 237 -26.01 2.28 -12.97
C TYR A 237 -26.21 2.57 -11.47
N GLU A 238 -27.46 2.43 -10.98
CA GLU A 238 -27.75 2.60 -9.55
C GLU A 238 -27.00 1.53 -8.72
N GLY A 239 -27.01 0.26 -9.16
CA GLY A 239 -26.23 -0.79 -8.53
C GLY A 239 -24.72 -0.54 -8.59
N CYS A 240 -24.22 0.02 -9.70
CA CYS A 240 -22.83 0.42 -9.80
C CYS A 240 -22.49 1.51 -8.77
N ARG A 241 -23.36 2.52 -8.59
CA ARG A 241 -23.17 3.64 -7.66
C ARG A 241 -23.08 3.17 -6.21
N GLU A 242 -23.89 2.20 -5.80
CA GLU A 242 -23.83 1.59 -4.47
C GLU A 242 -22.45 0.94 -4.20
N VAL A 243 -21.94 0.16 -5.15
CA VAL A 243 -20.62 -0.48 -5.04
C VAL A 243 -19.49 0.55 -5.03
N ILE A 244 -19.57 1.59 -5.86
CA ILE A 244 -18.60 2.69 -5.87
C ILE A 244 -18.57 3.40 -4.51
N GLY A 245 -19.75 3.71 -3.94
CA GLY A 245 -19.86 4.32 -2.61
C GLY A 245 -19.29 3.44 -1.49
N PHE A 246 -19.61 2.14 -1.49
CA PHE A 246 -19.03 1.16 -0.58
C PHE A 246 -17.50 1.14 -0.69
N THR A 247 -16.97 1.05 -1.90
CA THR A 247 -15.52 1.00 -2.15
C THR A 247 -14.81 2.25 -1.66
N LYS A 248 -15.39 3.44 -1.94
CA LYS A 248 -14.86 4.72 -1.43
C LYS A 248 -14.78 4.72 0.10
N GLY A 249 -15.81 4.20 0.76
CA GLY A 249 -15.84 4.05 2.23
C GLY A 249 -14.76 3.10 2.74
N VAL A 250 -14.56 1.95 2.09
CA VAL A 250 -13.49 1.00 2.41
C VAL A 250 -12.12 1.65 2.29
N LEU A 251 -11.81 2.25 1.14
CA LEU A 251 -10.50 2.84 0.89
C LEU A 251 -10.16 3.99 1.86
N ASN A 252 -11.12 4.86 2.17
CA ASN A 252 -10.93 5.93 3.15
C ASN A 252 -10.62 5.39 4.55
N ARG A 253 -11.29 4.32 4.98
CA ARG A 253 -11.00 3.68 6.26
C ARG A 253 -9.61 3.06 6.26
N GLU A 254 -9.29 2.30 5.22
CA GLU A 254 -8.02 1.56 5.11
C GLU A 254 -6.79 2.49 4.98
N ASN A 255 -6.97 3.72 4.51
CA ASN A 255 -5.90 4.73 4.53
C ASN A 255 -5.45 5.11 5.95
N ASN A 256 -6.28 4.84 6.97
CA ASN A 256 -6.12 5.31 8.34
C ASN A 256 -6.14 4.17 9.39
N ILE A 257 -5.76 2.97 9.00
CA ILE A 257 -5.64 1.82 9.92
C ILE A 257 -4.21 1.61 10.40
N SER A 258 -4.05 0.77 11.43
CA SER A 258 -2.75 0.30 11.93
C SER A 258 -2.43 -1.08 11.34
N CYS A 259 -2.05 -1.09 10.06
CA CYS A 259 -1.73 -2.31 9.31
C CYS A 259 -0.28 -2.75 9.60
N ASP A 260 -0.04 -3.33 10.77
CA ASP A 260 1.24 -3.85 11.25
C ASP A 260 0.99 -4.90 12.34
N ASN A 261 1.99 -5.71 12.69
CA ASN A 261 1.94 -6.75 13.71
C ASN A 261 3.35 -7.03 14.29
N PRO A 262 3.55 -7.05 15.62
CA PRO A 262 2.58 -6.68 16.65
C PRO A 262 2.32 -5.17 16.75
N LEU A 263 1.21 -4.79 17.36
CA LEU A 263 0.87 -3.42 17.71
C LEU A 263 0.99 -3.20 19.22
N LEU A 264 1.39 -2.00 19.62
CA LEU A 264 1.54 -1.60 21.03
C LEU A 264 0.30 -0.83 21.49
N PHE A 265 -0.34 -1.31 22.53
CA PHE A 265 -1.49 -0.65 23.16
C PHE A 265 -1.15 -0.23 24.59
N GLU A 266 -1.54 1.00 24.94
CA GLU A 266 -1.37 1.52 26.29
C GLU A 266 -2.28 0.78 27.27
N LEU A 267 -1.73 0.39 28.40
CA LEU A 267 -2.45 -0.26 29.49
C LEU A 267 -3.10 0.76 30.42
N PRO A 268 -4.30 0.49 31.01
CA PRO A 268 -4.99 1.42 31.90
C PRO A 268 -4.18 1.84 33.14
N LYS A 269 -3.21 1.03 33.54
CA LYS A 269 -2.31 1.29 34.70
C LYS A 269 -0.96 1.86 34.30
N GLY A 270 -0.83 2.30 33.04
CA GLY A 270 0.42 2.76 32.45
C GLY A 270 1.28 1.63 31.87
N GLY A 271 2.20 1.99 30.96
CA GLY A 271 2.98 1.06 30.17
C GLY A 271 2.22 0.58 28.92
N TYR A 272 2.80 -0.37 28.20
CA TYR A 272 2.26 -0.89 26.95
C TYR A 272 2.29 -2.41 26.93
N GLU A 273 1.36 -3.02 26.20
CA GLU A 273 1.41 -4.42 25.79
C GLU A 273 1.57 -4.52 24.27
N ALA A 274 2.25 -5.58 23.82
CA ALA A 274 2.32 -5.94 22.41
C ALA A 274 1.22 -6.95 22.10
N VAL A 275 0.28 -6.56 21.26
CA VAL A 275 -0.83 -7.42 20.81
C VAL A 275 -0.55 -7.92 19.42
N MET A 276 -0.57 -9.24 19.27
CA MET A 276 -0.43 -9.92 17.99
C MET A 276 -1.80 -10.23 17.38
N GLY A 277 -1.88 -10.14 16.05
CA GLY A 277 -3.08 -10.48 15.29
C GLY A 277 -2.80 -10.34 13.79
N CYS A 278 -3.78 -10.70 12.95
CA CYS A 278 -3.66 -10.58 11.50
C CYS A 278 -3.96 -9.15 10.99
N ASN A 279 -3.51 -8.11 11.68
CA ASN A 279 -3.72 -6.72 11.26
C ASN A 279 -3.01 -6.35 9.96
N CYS A 280 -2.21 -7.23 9.41
CA CYS A 280 -1.52 -7.07 8.12
C CYS A 280 -2.39 -7.43 6.91
N SER A 281 -3.57 -8.02 7.12
CA SER A 281 -4.55 -8.34 6.08
C SER A 281 -5.36 -7.11 5.66
N ASN A 282 -5.84 -7.10 4.41
CA ASN A 282 -6.81 -6.12 3.91
C ASN A 282 -7.90 -6.79 3.05
N THR A 283 -8.48 -7.86 3.56
CA THR A 283 -9.55 -8.65 2.93
C THR A 283 -10.65 -7.78 2.35
N GLN A 284 -11.09 -6.75 3.06
CA GLN A 284 -12.13 -5.82 2.62
C GLN A 284 -11.72 -5.02 1.38
N VAL A 285 -10.43 -4.73 1.19
CA VAL A 285 -9.92 -4.13 -0.06
C VAL A 285 -10.00 -5.14 -1.20
N GLY A 286 -9.63 -6.39 -0.95
CA GLY A 286 -9.77 -7.47 -1.93
C GLY A 286 -11.19 -7.60 -2.46
N TYR A 287 -12.17 -7.66 -1.55
CA TYR A 287 -13.59 -7.71 -1.91
C TYR A 287 -14.05 -6.46 -2.66
N ALA A 288 -13.68 -5.28 -2.18
CA ALA A 288 -14.03 -4.03 -2.85
C ALA A 288 -13.46 -3.95 -4.28
N MET A 289 -12.22 -4.41 -4.49
CA MET A 289 -11.60 -4.40 -5.82
C MET A 289 -12.22 -5.44 -6.76
N ASP A 290 -12.58 -6.63 -6.28
CA ASP A 290 -13.30 -7.61 -7.09
C ASP A 290 -14.72 -7.12 -7.47
N MET A 291 -15.42 -6.44 -6.56
CA MET A 291 -16.70 -5.81 -6.86
C MET A 291 -16.53 -4.67 -7.89
N MET A 292 -15.51 -3.84 -7.76
CA MET A 292 -15.21 -2.78 -8.73
C MET A 292 -14.81 -3.33 -10.12
N ASN A 293 -14.13 -4.47 -10.18
CA ASN A 293 -13.87 -5.16 -11.45
C ASN A 293 -15.17 -5.60 -12.14
N THR A 294 -16.17 -6.04 -11.37
CA THR A 294 -17.51 -6.36 -11.87
C THR A 294 -18.22 -5.10 -12.38
N VAL A 295 -18.18 -4.01 -11.60
CA VAL A 295 -18.74 -2.70 -12.00
C VAL A 295 -18.12 -2.22 -13.31
N LEU A 296 -16.79 -2.29 -13.45
CA LEU A 296 -16.12 -1.86 -14.69
C LEU A 296 -16.55 -2.72 -15.88
N ALA A 297 -16.74 -4.03 -15.72
CA ALA A 297 -17.23 -4.89 -16.78
C ALA A 297 -18.64 -4.49 -17.25
N GLU A 298 -19.51 -4.12 -16.31
CA GLU A 298 -20.87 -3.66 -16.59
C GLU A 298 -20.87 -2.28 -17.29
N LEU A 299 -20.10 -1.32 -16.77
CA LEU A 299 -19.94 -0.01 -17.39
C LEU A 299 -19.34 -0.12 -18.80
N ALA A 300 -18.30 -0.95 -18.97
CA ALA A 300 -17.67 -1.19 -20.26
C ALA A 300 -18.63 -1.84 -21.29
N ASN A 301 -19.53 -2.71 -20.81
CA ASN A 301 -20.57 -3.27 -21.66
C ASN A 301 -21.50 -2.18 -22.18
N GLY A 302 -21.97 -1.29 -21.34
CA GLY A 302 -22.77 -0.12 -21.71
C GLY A 302 -22.03 0.82 -22.69
N LEU A 303 -20.77 1.12 -22.42
CA LEU A 303 -19.92 1.95 -23.31
C LEU A 303 -19.76 1.28 -24.69
N HIS A 304 -19.51 -0.03 -24.72
CA HIS A 304 -19.42 -0.79 -25.97
C HIS A 304 -20.71 -0.70 -26.79
N GLU A 305 -21.90 -0.80 -26.16
CA GLU A 305 -23.18 -0.66 -26.88
C GLU A 305 -23.36 0.73 -27.51
N LYS A 306 -22.81 1.77 -26.88
CA LYS A 306 -22.84 3.15 -27.39
C LYS A 306 -21.75 3.45 -28.44
N THR A 307 -20.79 2.54 -28.65
CA THR A 307 -19.74 2.70 -29.65
C THR A 307 -20.19 2.14 -30.99
N GLY A 308 -20.08 2.93 -32.05
CA GLY A 308 -20.51 2.56 -33.40
C GLY A 308 -19.38 2.54 -34.44
N GLY A 309 -19.72 2.24 -35.67
CA GLY A 309 -18.83 2.35 -36.81
C GLY A 309 -17.59 1.43 -36.73
N LEU A 310 -16.47 1.94 -37.24
CA LEU A 310 -15.20 1.20 -37.31
C LEU A 310 -14.60 0.91 -35.92
N ALA A 311 -14.89 1.75 -34.92
CA ALA A 311 -14.39 1.59 -33.52
C ALA A 311 -15.05 0.41 -32.77
N LYS A 312 -16.18 -0.15 -33.29
CA LYS A 312 -16.91 -1.24 -32.61
C LYS A 312 -16.07 -2.49 -32.40
N SER A 313 -15.16 -2.82 -33.31
CA SER A 313 -14.28 -4.00 -33.22
C SER A 313 -13.24 -3.81 -32.12
N GLU A 314 -12.62 -2.63 -32.01
CA GLU A 314 -11.68 -2.30 -30.98
C GLU A 314 -12.35 -2.23 -29.60
N ALA A 315 -13.53 -1.60 -29.53
CA ALA A 315 -14.35 -1.55 -28.33
C ALA A 315 -14.67 -2.96 -27.79
N ARG A 316 -15.01 -3.91 -28.68
CA ARG A 316 -15.25 -5.31 -28.32
C ARG A 316 -13.99 -5.98 -27.76
N HIS A 317 -12.82 -5.72 -28.34
CA HIS A 317 -11.55 -6.26 -27.85
C HIS A 317 -11.23 -5.74 -26.44
N LEU A 318 -11.41 -4.43 -26.22
CA LEU A 318 -11.23 -3.82 -24.88
C LEU A 318 -12.23 -4.38 -23.86
N LEU A 319 -13.52 -4.46 -24.23
CA LEU A 319 -14.56 -5.05 -23.39
C LEU A 319 -14.21 -6.48 -22.95
N ASN A 320 -13.75 -7.32 -23.87
CA ASN A 320 -13.38 -8.70 -23.54
C ASN A 320 -12.25 -8.75 -22.51
N LYS A 321 -11.24 -7.89 -22.63
CA LYS A 321 -10.15 -7.78 -21.63
C LYS A 321 -10.67 -7.29 -20.28
N ILE A 322 -11.54 -6.30 -20.24
CA ILE A 322 -12.15 -5.79 -19.00
C ILE A 322 -12.98 -6.91 -18.33
N LYS A 323 -13.77 -7.66 -19.10
CA LYS A 323 -14.54 -8.80 -18.58
C LYS A 323 -13.67 -9.90 -17.97
N THR A 324 -12.46 -10.15 -18.49
CA THR A 324 -11.54 -11.11 -17.85
C THR A 324 -11.04 -10.61 -16.48
N CYS A 325 -11.00 -9.30 -16.26
CA CYS A 325 -10.68 -8.74 -14.94
C CYS A 325 -11.80 -8.95 -13.91
N ALA A 326 -13.06 -9.15 -14.33
CA ALA A 326 -14.19 -9.37 -13.44
C ALA A 326 -14.23 -10.78 -12.80
N MET A 327 -13.36 -11.70 -13.20
CA MET A 327 -13.21 -12.98 -12.49
C MET A 327 -12.68 -12.69 -11.08
N GLN A 328 -13.44 -13.07 -10.06
CA GLN A 328 -13.06 -12.86 -8.66
C GLN A 328 -11.84 -13.68 -8.29
N VAL A 329 -10.95 -13.11 -7.48
CA VAL A 329 -9.76 -13.78 -6.96
C VAL A 329 -9.73 -13.82 -5.42
N SER A 330 -10.48 -12.94 -4.76
CA SER A 330 -10.59 -12.94 -3.30
C SER A 330 -11.28 -14.19 -2.72
N ALA A 331 -11.97 -14.95 -3.57
CA ALA A 331 -12.57 -16.23 -3.23
C ALA A 331 -11.59 -17.41 -3.26
N ASP A 332 -10.39 -17.24 -3.82
CA ASP A 332 -9.39 -18.31 -4.01
C ASP A 332 -8.50 -18.52 -2.77
N SER A 333 -8.92 -18.04 -1.61
CA SER A 333 -8.18 -18.18 -0.34
C SER A 333 -7.75 -19.61 -0.08
N ILE A 334 -6.47 -19.77 0.31
CA ILE A 334 -5.88 -21.05 0.68
C ILE A 334 -5.15 -20.93 2.02
N PRO A 335 -5.19 -21.96 2.89
CA PRO A 335 -4.36 -21.99 4.09
C PRO A 335 -2.87 -22.03 3.71
N THR A 336 -2.05 -21.24 4.40
CA THR A 336 -0.60 -21.23 4.23
C THR A 336 0.11 -21.45 5.55
N LYS A 337 1.42 -21.72 5.52
CA LYS A 337 2.26 -21.90 6.71
C LYS A 337 1.69 -22.87 7.76
N GLY A 338 1.16 -23.99 7.30
CA GLY A 338 0.59 -25.04 8.20
C GLY A 338 -0.66 -24.57 8.95
N GLY A 339 -1.44 -23.64 8.40
CA GLY A 339 -2.65 -23.10 9.01
C GLY A 339 -2.41 -21.90 9.94
N GLN A 340 -1.19 -21.39 10.01
CA GLN A 340 -0.88 -20.16 10.76
C GLN A 340 -1.47 -18.93 10.06
N GLU A 341 -1.50 -18.96 8.73
CA GLU A 341 -2.14 -17.98 7.86
C GLU A 341 -3.20 -18.72 7.06
N ASP A 342 -4.40 -18.78 7.58
CA ASP A 342 -5.51 -19.62 7.08
C ASP A 342 -6.48 -18.86 6.15
N HIS A 343 -6.27 -17.56 5.97
CA HIS A 343 -6.97 -16.74 5.00
C HIS A 343 -5.99 -15.87 4.22
N VAL A 344 -5.94 -16.07 2.90
CA VAL A 344 -5.13 -15.29 1.97
C VAL A 344 -6.09 -14.67 0.95
N GLU A 345 -6.27 -13.37 1.02
CA GLU A 345 -7.36 -12.67 0.32
C GLU A 345 -7.06 -12.30 -1.14
N PHE A 346 -5.85 -12.52 -1.64
CA PHE A 346 -5.41 -12.14 -2.99
C PHE A 346 -5.74 -10.69 -3.40
N SER A 347 -5.86 -9.81 -2.42
CA SER A 347 -6.23 -8.40 -2.60
C SER A 347 -5.26 -7.65 -3.52
N PHE A 348 -3.98 -8.00 -3.49
CA PHE A 348 -2.98 -7.44 -4.41
C PHE A 348 -3.32 -7.76 -5.88
N THR A 349 -3.72 -8.99 -6.16
CA THR A 349 -4.14 -9.39 -7.51
C THR A 349 -5.45 -8.71 -7.91
N ALA A 350 -6.44 -8.62 -7.01
CA ALA A 350 -7.69 -7.93 -7.27
C ALA A 350 -7.46 -6.44 -7.61
N ALA A 351 -6.61 -5.75 -6.83
CA ALA A 351 -6.27 -4.35 -7.05
C ALA A 351 -5.52 -4.12 -8.38
N ARG A 352 -4.57 -4.99 -8.74
CA ARG A 352 -3.87 -4.91 -10.04
C ARG A 352 -4.82 -5.10 -11.22
N LYS A 353 -5.77 -6.04 -11.12
CA LYS A 353 -6.80 -6.24 -12.14
C LYS A 353 -7.66 -4.98 -12.29
N PHE A 354 -8.07 -4.38 -11.17
CA PHE A 354 -8.84 -3.15 -11.18
C PHE A 354 -8.06 -1.99 -11.82
N TYR A 355 -6.80 -1.81 -11.45
CA TYR A 355 -5.91 -0.80 -12.05
C TYR A 355 -5.84 -0.95 -13.57
N TYR A 356 -5.60 -2.17 -14.06
CA TYR A 356 -5.55 -2.45 -15.48
C TYR A 356 -6.91 -2.26 -16.18
N ALA A 357 -8.01 -2.67 -15.55
CA ALA A 357 -9.35 -2.51 -16.10
C ALA A 357 -9.75 -1.02 -16.23
N VAL A 358 -9.34 -0.17 -15.28
CA VAL A 358 -9.55 1.30 -15.36
C VAL A 358 -8.81 1.89 -16.56
N GLU A 359 -7.56 1.49 -16.81
CA GLU A 359 -6.81 1.94 -17.99
C GLU A 359 -7.49 1.54 -19.32
N LEU A 360 -7.99 0.31 -19.38
CA LEU A 360 -8.73 -0.16 -20.54
C LEU A 360 -10.06 0.57 -20.72
N THR A 361 -10.75 0.88 -19.62
CA THR A 361 -12.00 1.63 -19.64
C THR A 361 -11.78 3.06 -20.15
N GLY A 362 -10.69 3.72 -19.75
CA GLY A 362 -10.30 5.02 -20.30
C GLY A 362 -10.09 4.98 -21.82
N LYS A 363 -9.43 3.93 -22.33
CA LYS A 363 -9.26 3.71 -23.78
C LYS A 363 -10.61 3.46 -24.47
N LEU A 364 -11.49 2.67 -23.87
CA LEU A 364 -12.82 2.39 -24.41
C LEU A 364 -13.69 3.64 -24.45
N LEU A 365 -13.61 4.51 -23.45
CA LEU A 365 -14.34 5.77 -23.37
C LEU A 365 -13.89 6.76 -24.47
N ALA A 366 -12.64 6.70 -24.88
CA ALA A 366 -12.05 7.55 -25.92
C ALA A 366 -12.44 7.16 -27.36
N LEU A 367 -13.01 5.95 -27.58
CA LEU A 367 -13.54 5.49 -28.86
C LEU A 367 -14.94 6.07 -29.15
#